data_e4ef78e146754266373f69ff80154575
#
_entry.id   e4ef78e146754266373f69ff80154575
#
_cell.length_a   1.000
_cell.length_b   1.000
_cell.length_c   1.000
_cell.angle_alpha   90.00
_cell.angle_beta   90.00
_cell.angle_gamma   90.00
#
_symmetry.space_group_name_H-M   'P 1'
#
loop_
_entity.id
_entity.type
_entity.pdbx_description
1 polymer ?
#
loop_
_entity_poly.entity_id
_entity_poly.type
_entity_poly.pdbx_seq_one_letter_code
_entity_poly.pdbx_strand_id
1 'polypeptide(L)'
;MKKTLIVYSSTDGHTLLICERIKKIIENHTNVYIINAEETSNLDLNEFDCVVLGASIRYGNHKQSLYTFVNKNEALLARKRTAFFNVNAVARKDDKNSIETNPYLKKFLKKVAWQPDMLAVFAGKISYPDYNFFDKHMIRFIMWMSKGPTDQTKVFEFTDWDKVEAFGERILKELLPS
;
A
#
# COMPACT_ATOMS: atom_id res chain seq x y z
N MET A 1 22.10 3.30 13.61
CA MET A 1 21.51 2.85 12.34
C MET A 1 20.15 3.51 12.21
N LYS A 2 19.79 4.06 11.06
CA LYS A 2 18.47 4.69 10.81
C LYS A 2 17.35 3.69 11.10
N LYS A 3 16.17 4.20 11.49
CA LYS A 3 14.97 3.37 11.70
C LYS A 3 13.92 3.71 10.66
N THR A 4 13.41 2.70 9.98
CA THR A 4 12.32 2.84 9.01
C THR A 4 11.07 2.14 9.51
N LEU A 5 9.97 2.85 9.52
CA LEU A 5 8.65 2.32 9.82
C LEU A 5 7.90 2.04 8.51
N ILE A 6 7.33 0.84 8.39
CA ILE A 6 6.36 0.52 7.34
C ILE A 6 5.01 0.29 8.02
N VAL A 7 4.05 1.18 7.75
CA VAL A 7 2.68 1.04 8.22
C VAL A 7 1.83 0.49 7.08
N TYR A 8 1.11 -0.60 7.31
CA TYR A 8 0.26 -1.17 6.28
C TYR A 8 -1.21 -1.25 6.69
N SER A 9 -2.08 -1.14 5.70
CA SER A 9 -3.51 -1.40 5.80
C SER A 9 -3.91 -2.39 4.73
N SER A 10 -4.33 -3.58 5.15
CA SER A 10 -4.67 -4.69 4.26
C SER A 10 -5.97 -5.37 4.69
N THR A 11 -6.72 -5.92 3.72
CA THR A 11 -7.86 -6.78 4.01
C THR A 11 -7.49 -8.25 3.84
N ASP A 12 -6.79 -8.58 2.76
CA ASP A 12 -6.49 -9.96 2.37
C ASP A 12 -5.00 -10.34 2.60
N GLY A 13 -4.24 -9.52 3.33
CA GLY A 13 -2.83 -9.78 3.63
C GLY A 13 -1.83 -9.46 2.51
N HIS A 14 -2.27 -9.24 1.27
CA HIS A 14 -1.36 -9.06 0.14
C HIS A 14 -0.49 -7.81 0.26
N THR A 15 -1.02 -6.71 0.82
CA THR A 15 -0.22 -5.50 1.09
C THR A 15 0.93 -5.78 2.05
N LEU A 16 0.74 -6.66 3.05
CA LEU A 16 1.80 -7.07 3.95
C LEU A 16 2.93 -7.79 3.20
N LEU A 17 2.61 -8.67 2.25
CA LEU A 17 3.63 -9.34 1.43
C LEU A 17 4.47 -8.33 0.62
N ILE A 18 3.84 -7.28 0.12
CA ILE A 18 4.57 -6.19 -0.56
C ILE A 18 5.47 -5.45 0.43
N CYS A 19 4.99 -5.14 1.65
CA CYS A 19 5.81 -4.54 2.70
C CYS A 19 7.02 -5.41 3.06
N GLU A 20 6.83 -6.71 3.18
CA GLU A 20 7.92 -7.67 3.47
C GLU A 20 8.94 -7.75 2.33
N ARG A 21 8.51 -7.65 1.07
CA ARG A 21 9.43 -7.59 -0.07
C ARG A 21 10.25 -6.30 -0.03
N ILE A 22 9.62 -5.15 0.23
CA ILE A 22 10.32 -3.87 0.38
C ILE A 22 11.30 -3.94 1.57
N LYS A 23 10.88 -4.49 2.72
CA LYS A 23 11.75 -4.69 3.89
C LYS A 23 13.02 -5.44 3.51
N LYS A 24 12.93 -6.59 2.80
CA LYS A 24 14.09 -7.39 2.38
C LYS A 24 15.12 -6.60 1.58
N ILE A 25 14.68 -5.59 0.85
CA ILE A 25 15.58 -4.75 0.05
C ILE A 25 16.31 -3.73 0.93
N ILE A 26 15.59 -3.14 1.91
CA ILE A 26 16.12 -2.00 2.68
C ILE A 26 16.74 -2.39 4.03
N GLU A 27 16.49 -3.59 4.57
CA GLU A 27 16.87 -3.99 5.95
C GLU A 27 18.37 -4.05 6.22
N ASN A 28 19.20 -4.17 5.20
CA ASN A 28 20.66 -4.09 5.35
C ASN A 28 21.17 -2.66 5.58
N HIS A 29 20.33 -1.65 5.37
CA HIS A 29 20.68 -0.22 5.45
C HIS A 29 19.95 0.52 6.58
N THR A 30 18.87 -0.05 7.11
CA THR A 30 18.04 0.54 8.15
C THR A 30 17.37 -0.53 9.01
N ASN A 31 17.07 -0.24 10.28
CA ASN A 31 16.23 -1.11 11.09
C ASN A 31 14.77 -0.95 10.67
N VAL A 32 14.14 -2.00 10.16
CA VAL A 32 12.79 -1.94 9.60
C VAL A 32 11.77 -2.54 10.56
N TYR A 33 10.72 -1.77 10.85
CA TYR A 33 9.57 -2.17 11.65
C TYR A 33 8.32 -2.16 10.75
N ILE A 34 7.54 -3.24 10.77
CA ILE A 34 6.26 -3.34 10.03
C ILE A 34 5.13 -3.42 11.05
N ILE A 35 4.15 -2.52 10.94
CA ILE A 35 3.02 -2.40 11.86
C ILE A 35 1.71 -2.23 11.08
N ASN A 36 0.64 -2.90 11.53
CA ASN A 36 -0.70 -2.67 11.00
C ASN A 36 -1.21 -1.28 11.42
N ALA A 37 -1.85 -0.55 10.52
CA ALA A 37 -2.44 0.75 10.79
C ALA A 37 -3.48 0.73 11.95
N GLU A 38 -4.07 -0.44 12.23
CA GLU A 38 -5.01 -0.65 13.33
C GLU A 38 -4.31 -0.76 14.70
N GLU A 39 -2.99 -0.98 14.74
CA GLU A 39 -2.18 -1.22 15.94
C GLU A 39 -1.28 -0.03 16.32
N THR A 40 -1.47 1.12 15.69
CA THR A 40 -0.59 2.29 15.82
C THR A 40 -0.92 3.22 16.99
N SER A 41 -1.81 2.83 17.91
CA SER A 41 -2.29 3.69 18.99
C SER A 41 -1.18 4.26 19.90
N ASN A 42 -0.17 3.44 20.22
CA ASN A 42 0.95 3.77 21.12
C ASN A 42 2.27 4.02 20.36
N LEU A 43 2.20 4.21 19.05
CA LEU A 43 3.39 4.40 18.23
C LEU A 43 3.90 5.84 18.32
N ASP A 44 5.18 6.00 18.69
CA ASP A 44 5.88 7.29 18.59
C ASP A 44 6.65 7.40 17.29
N LEU A 45 6.14 8.22 16.37
CA LEU A 45 6.81 8.45 15.08
C LEU A 45 8.15 9.17 15.20
N ASN A 46 8.44 9.85 16.32
CA ASN A 46 9.72 10.53 16.50
C ASN A 46 10.91 9.56 16.49
N GLU A 47 10.68 8.30 16.81
CA GLU A 47 11.72 7.27 16.78
C GLU A 47 12.20 6.86 15.37
N PHE A 48 11.49 7.26 14.32
CA PHE A 48 11.75 6.82 12.96
C PHE A 48 12.24 7.95 12.06
N ASP A 49 13.23 7.66 11.23
CA ASP A 49 13.80 8.59 10.24
C ASP A 49 13.00 8.59 8.93
N CYS A 50 12.44 7.44 8.57
CA CYS A 50 11.65 7.25 7.35
C CYS A 50 10.35 6.50 7.66
N VAL A 51 9.26 6.89 7.00
CA VAL A 51 7.95 6.25 7.13
C VAL A 51 7.41 5.89 5.75
N VAL A 52 7.13 4.60 5.55
CA VAL A 52 6.50 4.07 4.35
C VAL A 52 5.08 3.62 4.69
N LEU A 53 4.09 4.08 3.95
CA LEU A 53 2.72 3.62 4.11
C LEU A 53 2.30 2.79 2.90
N GLY A 54 1.70 1.62 3.15
CA GLY A 54 1.13 0.76 2.13
C GLY A 54 -0.34 0.47 2.40
N ALA A 55 -1.22 0.68 1.42
CA ALA A 55 -2.64 0.45 1.65
C ALA A 55 -3.37 -0.15 0.45
N SER A 56 -4.21 -1.14 0.72
CA SER A 56 -5.10 -1.74 -0.28
C SER A 56 -6.47 -1.06 -0.33
N ILE A 57 -7.13 -1.25 -1.46
CA ILE A 57 -8.51 -0.85 -1.70
C ILE A 57 -9.44 -2.05 -1.54
N ARG A 58 -10.52 -1.84 -0.77
CA ARG A 58 -11.66 -2.75 -0.71
C ARG A 58 -12.94 -1.98 -0.99
N TYR A 59 -13.76 -2.45 -1.93
CA TYR A 59 -15.01 -1.77 -2.34
C TYR A 59 -14.82 -0.28 -2.66
N GLY A 60 -13.74 0.07 -3.35
CA GLY A 60 -13.46 1.44 -3.78
C GLY A 60 -12.93 2.40 -2.71
N ASN A 61 -12.60 1.90 -1.52
CA ASN A 61 -12.09 2.71 -0.41
C ASN A 61 -10.88 2.06 0.28
N HIS A 62 -10.04 2.90 0.87
CA HIS A 62 -9.10 2.47 1.90
C HIS A 62 -9.83 2.28 3.23
N LYS A 63 -9.25 1.47 4.12
CA LYS A 63 -9.74 1.34 5.51
C LYS A 63 -9.63 2.67 6.25
N GLN A 64 -10.55 2.90 7.19
CA GLN A 64 -10.56 4.12 8.01
C GLN A 64 -9.30 4.24 8.88
N SER A 65 -8.71 3.12 9.31
CA SER A 65 -7.47 3.11 10.10
C SER A 65 -6.31 3.83 9.42
N LEU A 66 -6.19 3.74 8.07
CA LEU A 66 -5.19 4.50 7.32
C LEU A 66 -5.40 6.01 7.46
N TYR A 67 -6.62 6.49 7.25
CA TYR A 67 -6.93 7.93 7.38
C TYR A 67 -6.72 8.43 8.81
N THR A 68 -7.13 7.64 9.80
CA THR A 68 -6.93 7.96 11.21
C THR A 68 -5.45 8.11 11.54
N PHE A 69 -4.61 7.18 11.07
CA PHE A 69 -3.16 7.25 11.25
C PHE A 69 -2.55 8.48 10.59
N VAL A 70 -2.88 8.74 9.32
CA VAL A 70 -2.34 9.87 8.56
C VAL A 70 -2.75 11.20 9.19
N ASN A 71 -4.03 11.38 9.49
CA ASN A 71 -4.54 12.65 10.04
C ASN A 71 -4.00 12.94 11.45
N LYS A 72 -3.88 11.89 12.30
CA LYS A 72 -3.28 12.02 13.65
C LYS A 72 -1.82 12.46 13.60
N ASN A 73 -1.09 12.03 12.58
CA ASN A 73 0.36 12.19 12.49
C ASN A 73 0.80 13.16 11.38
N GLU A 74 -0.10 13.92 10.79
CA GLU A 74 0.15 14.77 9.62
C GLU A 74 1.38 15.67 9.79
N ALA A 75 1.46 16.41 10.91
CA ALA A 75 2.57 17.32 11.18
C ALA A 75 3.93 16.62 11.33
N LEU A 76 3.95 15.39 11.83
CA LEU A 76 5.17 14.58 11.93
C LEU A 76 5.55 13.99 10.58
N LEU A 77 4.58 13.46 9.84
CA LEU A 77 4.80 12.92 8.49
C LEU A 77 5.35 13.98 7.53
N ALA A 78 4.86 15.23 7.63
CA ALA A 78 5.34 16.34 6.81
C ALA A 78 6.82 16.72 7.05
N ARG A 79 7.42 16.27 8.15
CA ARG A 79 8.83 16.56 8.52
C ARG A 79 9.77 15.38 8.29
N LYS A 80 9.24 14.23 7.90
CA LYS A 80 10.01 13.00 7.70
C LYS A 80 10.16 12.67 6.23
N ARG A 81 11.10 11.78 5.93
CA ARG A 81 11.17 11.13 4.63
C ARG A 81 10.04 10.12 4.52
N THR A 82 9.19 10.26 3.53
CA THR A 82 7.96 9.48 3.46
C THR A 82 7.71 8.90 2.07
N ALA A 83 7.11 7.70 2.06
CA ALA A 83 6.62 7.08 0.84
C ALA A 83 5.21 6.53 1.05
N PHE A 84 4.41 6.50 0.00
CA PHE A 84 3.11 5.85 -0.02
C PHE A 84 2.93 4.99 -1.26
N PHE A 85 2.44 3.78 -1.09
CA PHE A 85 2.01 2.94 -2.19
C PHE A 85 0.58 2.45 -2.02
N ASN A 86 -0.17 2.49 -3.13
CA ASN A 86 -1.54 2.03 -3.20
C ASN A 86 -1.61 0.67 -3.90
N VAL A 87 -2.31 -0.28 -3.31
CA VAL A 87 -2.54 -1.61 -3.88
C VAL A 87 -4.00 -1.77 -4.27
N ASN A 88 -4.27 -2.02 -5.54
CA ASN A 88 -5.65 -2.17 -6.01
C ASN A 88 -5.76 -3.01 -7.29
N ALA A 89 -6.92 -3.66 -7.49
CA ALA A 89 -7.13 -4.55 -8.61
C ALA A 89 -7.25 -3.83 -9.96
N VAL A 90 -7.63 -2.54 -10.00
CA VAL A 90 -7.75 -1.81 -11.27
C VAL A 90 -6.40 -1.42 -11.85
N ALA A 91 -5.34 -1.40 -11.04
CA ALA A 91 -3.97 -1.15 -11.47
C ALA A 91 -3.39 -2.27 -12.38
N ARG A 92 -4.13 -3.37 -12.59
CA ARG A 92 -3.83 -4.35 -13.65
C ARG A 92 -4.02 -3.79 -15.07
N LYS A 93 -4.72 -2.65 -15.21
CA LYS A 93 -4.99 -2.00 -16.50
C LYS A 93 -3.93 -0.94 -16.77
N ASP A 94 -3.39 -0.89 -17.97
CA ASP A 94 -2.32 0.03 -18.35
C ASP A 94 -2.69 1.51 -18.18
N ASP A 95 -3.97 1.84 -18.41
CA ASP A 95 -4.51 3.19 -18.23
C ASP A 95 -4.73 3.60 -16.77
N LYS A 96 -4.47 2.68 -15.79
CA LYS A 96 -4.74 2.91 -14.35
C LYS A 96 -3.61 2.44 -13.42
N ASN A 97 -2.45 2.13 -13.97
CA ASN A 97 -1.33 1.56 -13.22
C ASN A 97 -0.25 2.57 -12.84
N SER A 98 -0.46 3.86 -13.09
CA SER A 98 0.48 4.92 -12.75
C SER A 98 -0.06 5.87 -11.66
N ILE A 99 0.83 6.66 -11.09
CA ILE A 99 0.49 7.67 -10.06
C ILE A 99 -0.43 8.76 -10.63
N GLU A 100 -0.30 9.09 -11.91
CA GLU A 100 -1.09 10.12 -12.60
C GLU A 100 -2.49 9.63 -12.98
N THR A 101 -2.67 8.33 -13.18
CA THR A 101 -3.91 7.78 -13.74
C THR A 101 -4.76 6.99 -12.74
N ASN A 102 -4.14 6.49 -11.65
CA ASN A 102 -4.87 5.66 -10.70
C ASN A 102 -5.93 6.45 -9.91
N PRO A 103 -7.22 6.08 -10.01
CA PRO A 103 -8.29 6.84 -9.40
C PRO A 103 -8.28 6.79 -7.86
N TYR A 104 -7.82 5.68 -7.28
CA TYR A 104 -7.83 5.50 -5.83
C TYR A 104 -6.69 6.26 -5.15
N LEU A 105 -5.51 6.30 -5.78
CA LEU A 105 -4.41 7.15 -5.32
C LEU A 105 -4.82 8.62 -5.35
N LYS A 106 -5.41 9.09 -6.45
CA LYS A 106 -5.93 10.47 -6.57
C LYS A 106 -6.99 10.78 -5.50
N LYS A 107 -7.91 9.84 -5.25
CA LYS A 107 -8.95 9.98 -4.22
C LYS A 107 -8.34 10.09 -2.82
N PHE A 108 -7.31 9.31 -2.53
CA PHE A 108 -6.58 9.37 -1.26
C PHE A 108 -5.89 10.72 -1.06
N LEU A 109 -5.08 11.15 -2.02
CA LEU A 109 -4.32 12.40 -1.96
C LEU A 109 -5.21 13.65 -1.86
N LYS A 110 -6.46 13.58 -2.35
CA LYS A 110 -7.45 14.66 -2.16
C LYS A 110 -8.07 14.69 -0.76
N LYS A 111 -8.03 13.59 -0.01
CA LYS A 111 -8.66 13.45 1.31
C LYS A 111 -7.72 13.73 2.47
N VAL A 112 -6.41 13.73 2.23
CA VAL A 112 -5.39 13.98 3.25
C VAL A 112 -4.60 15.23 2.88
N ALA A 113 -4.16 15.99 3.88
CA ALA A 113 -3.29 17.15 3.64
C ALA A 113 -1.82 16.74 3.47
N TRP A 114 -1.43 15.58 4.03
CA TRP A 114 -0.09 15.04 3.89
C TRP A 114 0.23 14.67 2.43
N GLN A 115 1.40 15.12 1.97
CA GLN A 115 1.92 14.80 0.65
C GLN A 115 3.21 13.97 0.81
N PRO A 116 3.21 12.68 0.44
CA PRO A 116 4.41 11.84 0.50
C PRO A 116 5.49 12.30 -0.49
N ASP A 117 6.77 12.14 -0.11
CA ASP A 117 7.89 12.43 -1.02
C ASP A 117 7.93 11.45 -2.20
N MET A 118 7.48 10.23 -2.00
CA MET A 118 7.50 9.18 -3.01
C MET A 118 6.16 8.44 -3.09
N LEU A 119 5.70 8.17 -4.30
CA LEU A 119 4.44 7.48 -4.58
C LEU A 119 4.64 6.25 -5.48
N ALA A 120 3.82 5.22 -5.26
CA ALA A 120 3.70 4.08 -6.17
C ALA A 120 2.28 3.53 -6.22
N VAL A 121 2.00 2.80 -7.30
CA VAL A 121 0.76 2.06 -7.51
C VAL A 121 1.11 0.64 -7.93
N PHE A 122 0.57 -0.33 -7.19
CA PHE A 122 0.75 -1.75 -7.49
C PHE A 122 -0.59 -2.41 -7.76
N ALA A 123 -0.62 -3.30 -8.74
CA ALA A 123 -1.74 -4.20 -8.91
C ALA A 123 -1.77 -5.22 -7.76
N GLY A 124 -2.96 -5.56 -7.32
CA GLY A 124 -3.13 -6.47 -6.19
C GLY A 124 -3.38 -7.92 -6.62
N LYS A 125 -3.90 -8.68 -5.68
CA LYS A 125 -4.27 -10.10 -5.84
C LYS A 125 -5.77 -10.25 -5.56
N ILE A 126 -6.43 -11.16 -6.25
CA ILE A 126 -7.79 -11.60 -6.01
C ILE A 126 -7.76 -13.09 -5.74
N SER A 127 -8.13 -13.49 -4.54
CA SER A 127 -8.18 -14.88 -4.12
C SER A 127 -9.64 -15.28 -3.83
N TYR A 128 -10.37 -15.64 -4.85
CA TYR A 128 -11.78 -16.04 -4.69
C TYR A 128 -12.00 -17.19 -3.71
N PRO A 129 -11.14 -18.23 -3.64
CA PRO A 129 -11.32 -19.30 -2.67
C PRO A 129 -11.32 -18.83 -1.21
N ASP A 130 -10.56 -17.78 -0.90
CA ASP A 130 -10.40 -17.26 0.47
C ASP A 130 -11.54 -16.33 0.90
N TYR A 131 -12.39 -15.90 -0.04
CA TYR A 131 -13.47 -14.97 0.27
C TYR A 131 -14.71 -15.69 0.84
N ASN A 132 -15.36 -15.04 1.81
CA ASN A 132 -16.69 -15.46 2.24
C ASN A 132 -17.71 -15.33 1.09
N PHE A 133 -18.90 -15.87 1.28
CA PHE A 133 -19.94 -15.91 0.24
C PHE A 133 -20.28 -14.52 -0.30
N PHE A 134 -20.48 -13.54 0.57
CA PHE A 134 -20.84 -12.17 0.18
C PHE A 134 -19.72 -11.49 -0.61
N ASP A 135 -18.50 -11.50 -0.08
CA ASP A 135 -17.33 -10.91 -0.73
C ASP A 135 -17.05 -11.55 -2.10
N LYS A 136 -17.17 -12.86 -2.19
CA LYS A 136 -16.97 -13.62 -3.43
C LYS A 136 -17.89 -13.14 -4.55
N HIS A 137 -19.18 -12.97 -4.27
CA HIS A 137 -20.16 -12.50 -5.25
C HIS A 137 -19.99 -11.01 -5.56
N MET A 138 -19.73 -10.17 -4.57
CA MET A 138 -19.53 -8.75 -4.74
C MET A 138 -18.27 -8.47 -5.57
N ILE A 139 -17.16 -9.14 -5.27
CA ILE A 139 -15.90 -8.97 -6.02
C ILE A 139 -16.07 -9.51 -7.44
N ARG A 140 -16.73 -10.65 -7.62
CA ARG A 140 -17.06 -11.16 -8.95
C ARG A 140 -17.85 -10.14 -9.79
N PHE A 141 -18.85 -9.49 -9.20
CA PHE A 141 -19.63 -8.46 -9.88
C PHE A 141 -18.78 -7.25 -10.27
N ILE A 142 -17.93 -6.75 -9.35
CA ILE A 142 -17.00 -5.65 -9.63
C ILE A 142 -16.01 -6.04 -10.74
N MET A 143 -15.50 -7.26 -10.70
CA MET A 143 -14.57 -7.75 -11.72
C MET A 143 -15.25 -7.92 -13.08
N TRP A 144 -16.49 -8.41 -13.11
CA TRP A 144 -17.27 -8.48 -14.33
C TRP A 144 -17.48 -7.10 -14.95
N MET A 145 -17.92 -6.11 -14.17
CA MET A 145 -18.08 -4.71 -14.63
C MET A 145 -16.77 -4.11 -15.14
N SER A 146 -15.64 -4.47 -14.52
CA SER A 146 -14.32 -3.94 -14.88
C SER A 146 -13.57 -4.79 -15.91
N LYS A 147 -14.23 -5.78 -16.54
CA LYS A 147 -13.65 -6.73 -17.50
C LYS A 147 -12.45 -7.49 -16.92
N GLY A 148 -12.55 -7.89 -15.66
CA GLY A 148 -11.57 -8.72 -14.98
C GLY A 148 -12.00 -10.19 -14.88
N PRO A 149 -11.16 -11.06 -14.30
CA PRO A 149 -11.45 -12.48 -14.14
C PRO A 149 -12.57 -12.72 -13.14
N THR A 150 -13.47 -13.65 -13.46
CA THR A 150 -14.68 -13.96 -12.68
C THR A 150 -14.78 -15.42 -12.24
N ASP A 151 -13.74 -16.22 -12.49
CA ASP A 151 -13.68 -17.63 -12.08
C ASP A 151 -13.44 -17.72 -10.56
N GLN A 152 -14.49 -18.10 -9.84
CA GLN A 152 -14.49 -18.13 -8.38
C GLN A 152 -13.69 -19.28 -7.76
N THR A 153 -13.15 -20.16 -8.58
CA THR A 153 -12.31 -21.29 -8.12
C THR A 153 -10.83 -20.97 -8.10
N LYS A 154 -10.45 -19.81 -8.64
CA LYS A 154 -9.04 -19.45 -8.90
C LYS A 154 -8.56 -18.25 -8.09
N VAL A 155 -7.24 -18.19 -8.01
CA VAL A 155 -6.48 -17.04 -7.50
C VAL A 155 -5.88 -16.30 -8.70
N PHE A 156 -6.00 -14.99 -8.71
CA PHE A 156 -5.43 -14.11 -9.74
C PHE A 156 -4.51 -13.09 -9.08
N GLU A 157 -3.23 -13.20 -9.34
CA GLU A 157 -2.22 -12.23 -8.89
C GLU A 157 -1.77 -11.39 -10.08
N PHE A 158 -1.85 -10.06 -9.91
CA PHE A 158 -1.51 -9.07 -10.92
C PHE A 158 -0.29 -8.24 -10.53
N THR A 159 0.30 -8.52 -9.38
CA THR A 159 1.42 -7.74 -8.84
C THR A 159 2.65 -7.91 -9.70
N ASP A 160 3.17 -6.79 -10.18
CA ASP A 160 4.48 -6.71 -10.84
C ASP A 160 5.54 -6.56 -9.72
N TRP A 161 6.18 -7.67 -9.39
CA TRP A 161 7.17 -7.72 -8.32
C TRP A 161 8.45 -6.95 -8.65
N ASP A 162 8.81 -6.82 -9.93
CA ASP A 162 9.96 -6.01 -10.36
C ASP A 162 9.72 -4.53 -10.06
N LYS A 163 8.48 -4.04 -10.24
CA LYS A 163 8.09 -2.69 -9.84
C LYS A 163 8.13 -2.49 -8.31
N VAL A 164 7.77 -3.51 -7.55
CA VAL A 164 7.86 -3.46 -6.08
C VAL A 164 9.33 -3.38 -5.65
N GLU A 165 10.20 -4.17 -6.24
CA GLU A 165 11.64 -4.17 -5.97
C GLU A 165 12.27 -2.83 -6.35
N ALA A 166 12.00 -2.33 -7.56
CA ALA A 166 12.45 -1.02 -8.01
C ALA A 166 12.01 0.11 -7.07
N PHE A 167 10.80 0.03 -6.51
CA PHE A 167 10.34 1.00 -5.49
C PHE A 167 11.14 0.89 -4.19
N GLY A 168 11.46 -0.32 -3.72
CA GLY A 168 12.34 -0.53 -2.58
C GLY A 168 13.74 0.06 -2.78
N GLU A 169 14.34 -0.15 -3.95
CA GLU A 169 15.64 0.43 -4.32
C GLU A 169 15.59 1.97 -4.37
N ARG A 170 14.50 2.53 -4.88
CA ARG A 170 14.30 3.97 -4.85
C ARG A 170 14.18 4.51 -3.43
N ILE A 171 13.51 3.82 -2.51
CA ILE A 171 13.47 4.19 -1.09
C ILE A 171 14.89 4.27 -0.52
N LEU A 172 15.76 3.29 -0.80
CA LEU A 172 17.16 3.33 -0.39
C LEU A 172 17.88 4.57 -0.92
N LYS A 173 17.76 4.80 -2.20
CA LYS A 173 18.49 5.88 -2.88
C LYS A 173 18.00 7.27 -2.52
N GLU A 174 16.69 7.46 -2.43
CA GLU A 174 16.07 8.80 -2.33
C GLU A 174 15.68 9.17 -0.89
N LEU A 175 15.26 8.20 -0.06
CA LEU A 175 14.79 8.46 1.30
C LEU A 175 15.78 8.06 2.40
N LEU A 176 16.70 7.13 2.11
CA LEU A 176 17.67 6.62 3.07
C LEU A 176 19.13 6.85 2.62
N PRO A 177 19.50 7.99 2.06
CA PRO A 177 20.89 8.23 1.66
C PRO A 177 21.81 8.05 2.86
N SER A 178 23.04 7.58 2.60
CA SER A 178 24.11 7.31 3.58
C SER A 178 24.45 8.53 4.41
#